data_c59ddd153cf04c6506edb907e9967196
#
_entry.id   c59ddd153cf04c6506edb907e9967196
#
_cell.length_a   1.000
_cell.length_b   1.000
_cell.length_c   1.000
_cell.angle_alpha   90.00
_cell.angle_beta   90.00
_cell.angle_gamma   90.00
#
_symmetry.space_group_name_H-M   'P 1'
#
loop_
_entity.id
_entity.type
_entity.pdbx_description
1 polymer ?
#
loop_
_entity_poly.entity_id
_entity_poly.type
_entity_poly.pdbx_seq_one_letter_code
_entity_poly.pdbx_strand_id
1 'polypeptide(L)'
;KIISGRTCGGNPRQASCYIAAHDARTGKELWRFHTAAGADDPIGDKSWGGAPVDGRSASTWGLTGSYDPVKKIIVWGVANPTPNTRAARHGGNSNAIGMSAPADLYSNSTVGLNPENGKLLWYYQHLPGDDWDQDYTNERILLRTSFNPDTKAVKWINPSIQRGSQRDMSVSVGEGGGLFALDRNDGKFLWAIPFPYDTPRFLISRIDPDGKTWINEDLIVDIPGERHVICSYNTKSYWPMSYHPGKNSLYIPYVDNCLDMRSANPAGGPIPPPPYEIERTTCQGPPLPAGTEAAVPAAAGRGAGPGGAAGDGRGAAGAGAPGGRGGGGAGGGGAAGGGRGGGGGGNPESRTAIRREGSDPQKFAGVAKVNVSTGELTRLFETCSPGNGATLTTGGDLVFWGDLARNFRAIDADNGKVLWQTVLPGSIQNSTITYAVNGKQYIAVLTGRGAVTSGLITQANIQPPPPNTNGIFVFALP
;
A
#
# COMPACT_ATOMS: atom_id res chain seq x y z
N LYS A 1 0.13 20.41 -17.88
CA LYS A 1 -0.82 20.11 -16.79
C LYS A 1 -0.07 19.43 -15.63
N ILE A 2 -0.52 19.66 -14.40
CA ILE A 2 -0.11 18.90 -13.20
C ILE A 2 -1.32 18.04 -12.83
N ILE A 3 -1.09 16.74 -12.68
CA ILE A 3 -2.12 15.80 -12.26
C ILE A 3 -1.82 15.40 -10.80
N SER A 4 -2.84 15.46 -9.96
CA SER A 4 -2.71 15.11 -8.54
C SER A 4 -3.89 14.26 -8.08
N GLY A 5 -3.61 13.28 -7.25
CA GLY A 5 -4.60 12.58 -6.46
C GLY A 5 -4.79 13.26 -5.10
N ARG A 6 -5.82 12.90 -4.38
CA ARG A 6 -6.14 13.49 -3.08
C ARG A 6 -6.49 12.43 -2.03
N THR A 7 -6.08 12.70 -0.80
CA THR A 7 -6.63 12.02 0.37
C THR A 7 -7.98 12.64 0.68
N CYS A 8 -9.02 11.80 0.79
CA CYS A 8 -10.36 12.26 1.11
C CYS A 8 -10.42 12.89 2.51
N GLY A 9 -11.18 13.95 2.65
CA GLY A 9 -11.35 14.64 3.93
C GLY A 9 -12.55 15.60 3.87
N GLY A 10 -13.08 15.97 5.03
CA GLY A 10 -14.22 16.89 5.09
C GLY A 10 -15.58 16.18 4.92
N ASN A 11 -16.62 16.99 4.78
CA ASN A 11 -17.99 16.56 4.57
C ASN A 11 -18.62 17.46 3.50
N PRO A 12 -19.14 16.93 2.39
CA PRO A 12 -19.24 15.50 2.05
C PRO A 12 -17.88 14.88 1.65
N ARG A 13 -17.65 13.62 2.03
CA ARG A 13 -16.40 12.91 1.74
C ARG A 13 -16.23 12.64 0.25
N GLN A 14 -17.29 12.18 -0.42
CA GLN A 14 -17.28 11.84 -1.84
C GLN A 14 -16.74 13.01 -2.69
N ALA A 15 -17.22 14.23 -2.45
CA ALA A 15 -16.81 15.42 -3.19
C ALA A 15 -15.31 15.75 -3.03
N SER A 16 -14.66 15.25 -1.98
CA SER A 16 -13.24 15.45 -1.72
C SER A 16 -12.32 14.32 -2.20
N CYS A 17 -12.91 13.19 -2.67
CA CYS A 17 -12.18 12.03 -3.19
C CYS A 17 -12.04 12.14 -4.70
N TYR A 18 -10.88 12.60 -5.19
CA TYR A 18 -10.72 12.80 -6.63
C TYR A 18 -9.26 12.78 -7.11
N ILE A 19 -9.12 12.59 -8.42
CA ILE A 19 -7.94 12.89 -9.20
C ILE A 19 -8.25 14.14 -10.02
N ALA A 20 -7.38 15.13 -10.05
CA ALA A 20 -7.60 16.37 -10.76
C ALA A 20 -6.40 16.82 -11.59
N ALA A 21 -6.66 17.54 -12.67
CA ALA A 21 -5.64 18.23 -13.43
C ALA A 21 -5.72 19.74 -13.21
N HIS A 22 -4.54 20.34 -13.10
CA HIS A 22 -4.39 21.78 -12.97
C HIS A 22 -3.49 22.32 -14.09
N ASP A 23 -3.77 23.50 -14.53
CA ASP A 23 -2.87 24.23 -15.42
C ASP A 23 -1.55 24.53 -14.69
N ALA A 24 -0.44 24.13 -15.30
CA ALA A 24 0.88 24.21 -14.64
C ALA A 24 1.37 25.66 -14.37
N ARG A 25 0.81 26.65 -15.06
CA ARG A 25 1.21 28.05 -14.92
C ARG A 25 0.30 28.84 -14.00
N THR A 26 -1.01 28.58 -14.08
CA THR A 26 -2.02 29.37 -13.36
C THR A 26 -2.54 28.68 -12.11
N GLY A 27 -2.35 27.37 -11.97
CA GLY A 27 -2.93 26.55 -10.90
C GLY A 27 -4.43 26.31 -11.06
N LYS A 28 -5.07 26.81 -12.14
CA LYS A 28 -6.50 26.61 -12.37
C LYS A 28 -6.82 25.14 -12.58
N GLU A 29 -7.82 24.62 -11.85
CA GLU A 29 -8.35 23.28 -12.09
C GLU A 29 -8.98 23.20 -13.49
N LEU A 30 -8.58 22.18 -14.25
CA LEU A 30 -9.04 21.94 -15.61
C LEU A 30 -10.13 20.88 -15.67
N TRP A 31 -9.97 19.82 -14.87
CA TRP A 31 -10.93 18.72 -14.74
C TRP A 31 -10.73 17.96 -13.44
N ARG A 32 -11.75 17.19 -13.07
CA ARG A 32 -11.77 16.33 -11.89
C ARG A 32 -12.47 15.02 -12.23
N PHE A 33 -11.92 13.90 -11.70
CA PHE A 33 -12.53 12.58 -11.70
C PHE A 33 -12.73 12.15 -10.25
N HIS A 34 -13.95 11.85 -9.84
CA HIS A 34 -14.25 11.35 -8.49
C HIS A 34 -13.92 9.89 -8.37
N THR A 35 -13.11 9.54 -7.36
CA THR A 35 -12.65 8.16 -7.10
C THR A 35 -13.64 7.33 -6.28
N ALA A 36 -14.62 7.96 -5.66
CA ALA A 36 -15.84 7.33 -5.15
C ALA A 36 -17.01 7.76 -6.02
N ALA A 37 -17.76 6.81 -6.57
CA ALA A 37 -18.84 7.11 -7.50
C ALA A 37 -19.95 7.92 -6.85
N GLY A 38 -20.44 8.93 -7.56
CA GLY A 38 -21.56 9.78 -7.18
C GLY A 38 -22.86 9.37 -7.87
N ALA A 39 -23.92 10.11 -7.63
CA ALA A 39 -25.24 9.88 -8.25
C ALA A 39 -25.26 10.16 -9.77
N ASP A 40 -24.27 10.86 -10.28
CA ASP A 40 -24.07 11.14 -11.71
C ASP A 40 -23.41 9.97 -12.48
N ASP A 41 -22.99 8.92 -11.77
CA ASP A 41 -22.47 7.67 -12.33
C ASP A 41 -23.41 6.52 -11.99
N PRO A 42 -24.42 6.18 -12.81
CA PRO A 42 -25.43 5.18 -12.44
C PRO A 42 -24.90 3.77 -12.17
N ILE A 43 -23.81 3.37 -12.84
CA ILE A 43 -23.18 2.06 -12.62
C ILE A 43 -22.41 2.08 -11.31
N GLY A 44 -21.61 3.12 -11.13
CA GLY A 44 -20.84 3.32 -9.91
C GLY A 44 -21.74 3.51 -8.70
N ASP A 45 -22.78 4.33 -8.79
CA ASP A 45 -23.73 4.57 -7.72
C ASP A 45 -24.41 3.28 -7.25
N LYS A 46 -24.91 2.47 -8.19
CA LYS A 46 -25.53 1.17 -7.88
C LYS A 46 -24.58 0.22 -7.14
N SER A 47 -23.28 0.28 -7.42
CA SER A 47 -22.28 -0.59 -6.81
C SER A 47 -22.11 -0.34 -5.30
N TRP A 48 -22.57 0.79 -4.79
CA TRP A 48 -22.53 1.17 -3.37
C TRP A 48 -23.72 0.68 -2.54
N GLY A 49 -24.60 -0.18 -3.11
CA GLY A 49 -25.66 -0.86 -2.35
C GLY A 49 -26.56 0.07 -1.55
N GLY A 50 -26.79 1.30 -2.02
CA GLY A 50 -27.60 2.30 -1.33
C GLY A 50 -26.88 3.12 -0.25
N ALA A 51 -25.58 2.95 -0.05
CA ALA A 51 -24.83 3.82 0.85
C ALA A 51 -24.94 5.29 0.43
N PRO A 52 -25.20 6.24 1.37
CA PRO A 52 -25.35 7.65 1.05
C PRO A 52 -24.12 8.22 0.34
N VAL A 53 -24.32 8.97 -0.75
CA VAL A 53 -23.24 9.52 -1.56
C VAL A 53 -22.26 10.34 -0.72
N ASP A 54 -22.75 11.20 0.17
CA ASP A 54 -21.92 12.07 1.00
C ASP A 54 -20.95 11.32 1.93
N GLY A 55 -21.30 10.10 2.30
CA GLY A 55 -20.46 9.25 3.18
C GLY A 55 -19.44 8.41 2.45
N ARG A 56 -19.53 8.26 1.12
CA ARG A 56 -18.62 7.40 0.33
C ARG A 56 -17.21 7.97 0.30
N SER A 57 -16.25 7.09 0.35
CA SER A 57 -14.84 7.47 0.35
C SER A 57 -13.98 6.39 -0.30
N ALA A 58 -13.13 6.79 -1.22
CA ALA A 58 -12.09 5.97 -1.82
C ALA A 58 -10.93 6.91 -2.22
N SER A 59 -9.87 6.92 -1.45
CA SER A 59 -8.78 7.90 -1.56
C SER A 59 -7.75 7.49 -2.62
N THR A 60 -6.83 8.36 -2.96
CA THR A 60 -5.59 8.02 -3.68
C THR A 60 -4.36 8.16 -2.78
N TRP A 61 -4.54 8.46 -1.50
CA TRP A 61 -3.49 8.78 -0.52
C TRP A 61 -2.49 9.86 -0.96
N GLY A 62 -2.80 10.60 -2.02
CA GLY A 62 -1.87 11.53 -2.64
C GLY A 62 -0.70 10.85 -3.35
N LEU A 63 -0.76 9.54 -3.55
CA LEU A 63 0.22 8.81 -4.37
C LEU A 63 0.05 9.17 -5.83
N THR A 64 1.14 9.04 -6.59
CA THR A 64 1.18 9.42 -8.00
C THR A 64 0.71 8.29 -8.90
N GLY A 65 0.02 8.64 -9.98
CA GLY A 65 -0.26 7.73 -11.09
C GLY A 65 0.89 7.70 -12.09
N SER A 66 0.75 6.82 -13.07
CA SER A 66 1.65 6.69 -14.21
C SER A 66 1.02 7.31 -15.46
N TYR A 67 1.82 7.93 -16.31
CA TYR A 67 1.37 8.48 -17.60
C TYR A 67 2.01 7.74 -18.76
N ASP A 68 1.18 7.27 -19.68
CA ASP A 68 1.62 6.73 -20.97
C ASP A 68 1.58 7.83 -22.04
N PRO A 69 2.72 8.35 -22.48
CA PRO A 69 2.76 9.42 -23.46
C PRO A 69 2.38 8.96 -24.88
N VAL A 70 2.54 7.67 -25.19
CA VAL A 70 2.21 7.08 -26.49
C VAL A 70 0.70 6.89 -26.63
N LYS A 71 0.08 6.29 -25.61
CA LYS A 71 -1.37 6.03 -25.58
C LYS A 71 -2.17 7.21 -25.08
N LYS A 72 -1.52 8.20 -24.46
CA LYS A 72 -2.16 9.36 -23.82
C LYS A 72 -3.20 8.93 -22.78
N ILE A 73 -2.78 8.06 -21.87
CA ILE A 73 -3.59 7.53 -20.78
C ILE A 73 -2.89 7.81 -19.45
N ILE A 74 -3.62 8.31 -18.47
CA ILE A 74 -3.21 8.33 -17.07
C ILE A 74 -3.72 7.04 -16.43
N VAL A 75 -2.83 6.28 -15.79
CA VAL A 75 -3.18 5.06 -15.06
C VAL A 75 -2.95 5.30 -13.56
N TRP A 76 -4.00 5.19 -12.76
CA TRP A 76 -3.96 5.57 -11.35
C TRP A 76 -4.59 4.52 -10.45
N GLY A 77 -4.07 4.39 -9.21
CA GLY A 77 -4.61 3.51 -8.19
C GLY A 77 -5.54 4.22 -7.22
N VAL A 78 -6.58 3.52 -6.83
CA VAL A 78 -7.57 3.97 -5.85
C VAL A 78 -7.54 3.06 -4.63
N ALA A 79 -7.64 3.66 -3.45
CA ALA A 79 -7.62 3.03 -2.14
C ALA A 79 -8.89 2.26 -1.82
N ASN A 80 -8.89 1.63 -0.65
CA ASN A 80 -10.03 0.99 -0.03
C ASN A 80 -11.22 1.95 0.15
N PRO A 81 -12.45 1.42 0.27
CA PRO A 81 -13.59 2.23 0.66
C PRO A 81 -13.57 2.50 2.16
N THR A 82 -14.11 3.62 2.61
CA THR A 82 -14.19 3.99 4.03
C THR A 82 -15.64 4.31 4.41
N PRO A 83 -16.14 3.88 5.60
CA PRO A 83 -15.51 3.07 6.67
C PRO A 83 -14.98 1.72 6.20
N ASN A 84 -13.97 1.16 6.92
CA ASN A 84 -13.22 0.00 6.45
C ASN A 84 -14.08 -1.25 6.27
N THR A 85 -14.99 -1.57 7.21
CA THR A 85 -15.84 -2.76 7.09
C THR A 85 -17.09 -2.50 6.25
N ARG A 86 -17.53 -3.53 5.52
CA ARG A 86 -18.76 -3.49 4.71
C ARG A 86 -19.98 -3.16 5.58
N ALA A 87 -20.09 -3.82 6.74
CA ALA A 87 -21.18 -3.56 7.67
C ALA A 87 -21.24 -2.08 8.11
N ALA A 88 -20.09 -1.47 8.43
CA ALA A 88 -20.03 -0.07 8.82
C ALA A 88 -20.42 0.89 7.68
N ARG A 89 -20.07 0.57 6.43
CA ARG A 89 -20.44 1.39 5.25
C ARG A 89 -21.92 1.30 4.91
N HIS A 90 -22.54 0.14 5.17
CA HIS A 90 -23.88 -0.18 4.68
C HIS A 90 -24.91 -0.34 5.82
N GLY A 91 -24.75 0.43 6.91
CA GLY A 91 -25.74 0.49 7.98
C GLY A 91 -25.97 -0.82 8.74
N GLY A 92 -24.92 -1.63 8.88
CA GLY A 92 -24.96 -2.94 9.57
C GLY A 92 -25.18 -4.13 8.62
N ASN A 93 -25.38 -3.91 7.32
CA ASN A 93 -25.63 -4.97 6.34
C ASN A 93 -24.39 -5.24 5.47
N SER A 94 -23.58 -6.25 5.80
CA SER A 94 -22.42 -6.67 5.01
C SER A 94 -22.78 -7.20 3.62
N ASN A 95 -24.04 -7.62 3.41
CA ASN A 95 -24.58 -8.18 2.17
C ASN A 95 -25.27 -7.13 1.28
N ALA A 96 -25.20 -5.83 1.61
CA ALA A 96 -25.76 -4.77 0.77
C ALA A 96 -25.09 -4.67 -0.60
N ILE A 97 -23.89 -5.19 -0.74
CA ILE A 97 -23.10 -5.28 -1.98
C ILE A 97 -22.67 -6.73 -2.24
N GLY A 98 -22.42 -7.06 -3.51
CA GLY A 98 -22.01 -8.40 -3.91
C GLY A 98 -20.59 -8.76 -3.45
N MET A 99 -20.25 -10.05 -3.52
CA MET A 99 -18.92 -10.61 -3.21
C MET A 99 -17.96 -10.56 -4.40
N SER A 100 -18.39 -9.97 -5.49
CA SER A 100 -17.59 -9.81 -6.71
C SER A 100 -17.67 -8.39 -7.25
N ALA A 101 -16.72 -8.04 -8.11
CA ALA A 101 -16.74 -6.77 -8.85
C ALA A 101 -18.01 -6.66 -9.74
N PRO A 102 -18.66 -5.50 -9.82
CA PRO A 102 -18.32 -4.26 -9.13
C PRO A 102 -18.94 -4.14 -7.73
N ALA A 103 -18.18 -3.64 -6.75
CA ALA A 103 -18.67 -3.30 -5.42
C ALA A 103 -17.91 -2.09 -4.86
N ASP A 104 -18.62 -1.07 -4.38
CA ASP A 104 -18.07 0.20 -3.87
C ASP A 104 -17.12 0.90 -4.88
N LEU A 105 -17.57 1.11 -6.14
CA LEU A 105 -16.74 1.73 -7.19
C LEU A 105 -16.39 3.19 -6.87
N TYR A 106 -15.16 3.64 -7.13
CA TYR A 106 -14.04 2.94 -7.75
C TYR A 106 -12.97 2.53 -6.72
N SER A 107 -13.38 2.15 -5.50
CA SER A 107 -12.42 1.66 -4.50
C SER A 107 -11.61 0.47 -5.02
N ASN A 108 -10.39 0.34 -4.53
CA ASN A 108 -9.45 -0.75 -4.85
C ASN A 108 -9.35 -1.07 -6.34
N SER A 109 -9.33 -0.01 -7.14
CA SER A 109 -9.30 -0.12 -8.60
C SER A 109 -8.04 0.50 -9.20
N THR A 110 -7.68 0.03 -10.37
CA THR A 110 -6.90 0.79 -11.32
C THR A 110 -7.85 1.50 -12.27
N VAL A 111 -7.70 2.81 -12.43
CA VAL A 111 -8.48 3.61 -13.38
C VAL A 111 -7.58 4.14 -14.50
N GLY A 112 -8.05 4.05 -15.74
CA GLY A 112 -7.45 4.66 -16.91
C GLY A 112 -8.21 5.93 -17.29
N LEU A 113 -7.55 7.09 -17.25
CA LEU A 113 -8.18 8.38 -17.49
C LEU A 113 -7.63 9.07 -18.74
N ASN A 114 -8.49 9.79 -19.44
CA ASN A 114 -8.08 10.69 -20.51
C ASN A 114 -7.39 11.93 -19.91
N PRO A 115 -6.12 12.22 -20.24
CA PRO A 115 -5.37 13.34 -19.66
C PRO A 115 -5.92 14.73 -20.05
N GLU A 116 -6.70 14.81 -21.13
CA GLU A 116 -7.23 16.11 -21.61
C GLU A 116 -8.45 16.57 -20.82
N ASN A 117 -9.33 15.64 -20.44
CA ASN A 117 -10.63 15.97 -19.86
C ASN A 117 -11.01 15.16 -18.61
N GLY A 118 -10.16 14.25 -18.13
CA GLY A 118 -10.41 13.43 -16.94
C GLY A 118 -11.47 12.34 -17.11
N LYS A 119 -11.99 12.12 -18.33
CA LYS A 119 -12.97 11.06 -18.55
C LYS A 119 -12.38 9.70 -18.30
N LEU A 120 -13.13 8.85 -17.57
CA LEU A 120 -12.81 7.45 -17.38
C LEU A 120 -12.85 6.74 -18.74
N LEU A 121 -11.74 6.10 -19.10
CA LEU A 121 -11.61 5.25 -20.29
C LEU A 121 -11.92 3.81 -19.96
N TRP A 122 -11.40 3.34 -18.82
CA TRP A 122 -11.60 2.00 -18.30
C TRP A 122 -11.26 1.95 -16.81
N TYR A 123 -11.72 0.90 -16.13
CA TYR A 123 -11.29 0.56 -14.79
C TYR A 123 -11.16 -0.96 -14.65
N TYR A 124 -10.38 -1.38 -13.66
CA TYR A 124 -10.32 -2.76 -13.18
C TYR A 124 -10.31 -2.75 -11.66
N GLN A 125 -11.27 -3.44 -11.06
CA GLN A 125 -11.37 -3.53 -9.60
C GLN A 125 -10.67 -4.79 -9.09
N HIS A 126 -9.61 -4.59 -8.31
CA HIS A 126 -8.75 -5.66 -7.78
C HIS A 126 -9.35 -6.36 -6.57
N LEU A 127 -9.97 -5.60 -5.66
CA LEU A 127 -10.55 -6.10 -4.42
C LEU A 127 -11.92 -5.44 -4.19
N PRO A 128 -13.02 -6.04 -4.68
CA PRO A 128 -14.35 -5.44 -4.62
C PRO A 128 -14.89 -5.42 -3.18
N GLY A 129 -15.43 -4.26 -2.76
CA GLY A 129 -16.06 -4.09 -1.46
C GLY A 129 -15.17 -4.52 -0.29
N ASP A 130 -13.92 -4.07 -0.31
CA ASP A 130 -12.89 -4.37 0.70
C ASP A 130 -13.43 -4.18 2.12
N ASP A 131 -13.15 -5.15 2.97
CA ASP A 131 -13.58 -5.22 4.37
C ASP A 131 -12.39 -5.13 5.35
N TRP A 132 -11.17 -5.00 4.83
CA TRP A 132 -9.92 -5.24 5.57
C TRP A 132 -8.94 -4.09 5.55
N ASP A 133 -9.27 -2.96 4.87
CA ASP A 133 -8.36 -1.81 4.70
C ASP A 133 -7.07 -2.17 3.95
N GLN A 134 -7.25 -2.74 2.76
CA GLN A 134 -6.16 -3.21 1.91
C GLN A 134 -6.09 -2.41 0.61
N ASP A 135 -5.27 -1.39 0.61
CA ASP A 135 -5.19 -0.41 -0.48
C ASP A 135 -4.56 -0.92 -1.78
N TYR A 136 -5.06 -0.40 -2.89
CA TYR A 136 -4.49 -0.61 -4.24
C TYR A 136 -4.04 0.71 -4.88
N THR A 137 -3.55 1.65 -4.08
CA THR A 137 -3.05 2.97 -4.54
C THR A 137 -1.63 2.95 -5.08
N ASN A 138 -0.88 1.87 -4.86
CA ASN A 138 0.54 1.76 -5.16
C ASN A 138 0.86 2.03 -6.63
N GLU A 139 2.11 2.13 -6.99
CA GLU A 139 2.55 2.42 -8.35
C GLU A 139 2.07 1.39 -9.39
N ARG A 140 1.84 1.86 -10.60
CA ARG A 140 1.58 1.04 -11.80
C ARG A 140 2.80 1.12 -12.70
N ILE A 141 3.48 -0.02 -12.88
CA ILE A 141 4.60 -0.09 -13.82
C ILE A 141 4.03 -0.36 -15.20
N LEU A 142 4.29 0.59 -16.12
CA LEU A 142 3.89 0.48 -17.51
C LEU A 142 5.06 -0.11 -18.31
N LEU A 143 4.81 -1.25 -18.94
CA LEU A 143 5.83 -1.97 -19.70
C LEU A 143 5.25 -2.63 -20.94
N ARG A 144 6.11 -3.15 -21.81
CA ARG A 144 5.72 -3.95 -22.96
C ARG A 144 6.50 -5.27 -22.97
N THR A 145 5.76 -6.37 -23.05
CA THR A 145 6.36 -7.71 -23.10
C THR A 145 5.44 -8.70 -23.80
N SER A 146 5.94 -9.90 -24.07
CA SER A 146 5.11 -10.99 -24.60
C SER A 146 4.21 -11.55 -23.50
N PHE A 147 2.97 -11.82 -23.83
CA PHE A 147 2.03 -12.55 -22.96
C PHE A 147 2.29 -14.06 -23.07
N ASN A 148 2.96 -14.62 -22.11
CA ASN A 148 3.28 -16.04 -22.11
C ASN A 148 3.26 -16.65 -20.70
N PRO A 149 2.14 -16.47 -19.92
CA PRO A 149 2.06 -16.92 -18.54
C PRO A 149 2.25 -18.43 -18.43
N ASP A 150 3.08 -18.85 -17.46
CA ASP A 150 3.23 -20.25 -17.10
C ASP A 150 2.04 -20.67 -16.24
N THR A 151 1.31 -21.69 -16.67
CA THR A 151 0.12 -22.20 -15.96
C THR A 151 0.44 -22.85 -14.61
N LYS A 152 1.70 -23.14 -14.32
CA LYS A 152 2.15 -23.64 -13.01
C LYS A 152 2.48 -22.50 -12.05
N ALA A 153 2.92 -21.35 -12.60
CA ALA A 153 3.31 -20.18 -11.81
C ALA A 153 2.16 -19.19 -11.60
N VAL A 154 1.24 -19.09 -12.56
CA VAL A 154 0.16 -18.12 -12.57
C VAL A 154 -1.17 -18.79 -12.25
N LYS A 155 -1.82 -18.33 -11.18
CA LYS A 155 -3.08 -18.91 -10.71
C LYS A 155 -4.28 -18.53 -11.59
N TRP A 156 -4.35 -17.29 -12.03
CA TRP A 156 -5.46 -16.77 -12.84
C TRP A 156 -4.94 -16.19 -14.15
N ILE A 157 -5.42 -16.74 -15.25
CA ILE A 157 -4.99 -16.35 -16.60
C ILE A 157 -6.25 -16.13 -17.45
N ASN A 158 -6.25 -15.04 -18.23
CA ASN A 158 -7.28 -14.83 -19.23
C ASN A 158 -7.05 -15.74 -20.45
N PRO A 159 -7.90 -16.74 -20.68
CA PRO A 159 -7.70 -17.71 -21.76
C PRO A 159 -7.95 -17.12 -23.15
N SER A 160 -8.62 -15.97 -23.27
CA SER A 160 -8.91 -15.32 -24.55
C SER A 160 -7.70 -14.58 -25.14
N ILE A 161 -6.61 -14.44 -24.36
CA ILE A 161 -5.40 -13.73 -24.82
C ILE A 161 -4.47 -14.70 -25.50
N GLN A 162 -4.09 -14.39 -26.74
CA GLN A 162 -3.16 -15.22 -27.50
C GLN A 162 -1.78 -15.23 -26.85
N ARG A 163 -1.27 -16.42 -26.54
CA ARG A 163 0.09 -16.62 -26.01
C ARG A 163 1.13 -16.17 -27.04
N GLY A 164 2.23 -15.63 -26.55
CA GLY A 164 3.29 -15.07 -27.39
C GLY A 164 3.00 -13.68 -27.96
N SER A 165 1.74 -13.19 -27.86
CA SER A 165 1.41 -11.84 -28.34
C SER A 165 2.07 -10.77 -27.50
N GLN A 166 2.55 -9.70 -28.15
CA GLN A 166 3.08 -8.51 -27.46
C GLN A 166 1.94 -7.72 -26.83
N ARG A 167 2.11 -7.34 -25.56
CA ARG A 167 1.13 -6.58 -24.79
C ARG A 167 1.76 -5.34 -24.15
N ASP A 168 1.04 -4.25 -24.21
CA ASP A 168 1.30 -3.07 -23.41
C ASP A 168 0.62 -3.27 -22.06
N MET A 169 1.39 -3.53 -21.00
CA MET A 169 0.88 -3.93 -19.69
C MET A 169 0.96 -2.80 -18.66
N SER A 170 0.01 -2.79 -17.76
CA SER A 170 0.07 -2.12 -16.46
C SER A 170 0.15 -3.19 -15.37
N VAL A 171 1.23 -3.18 -14.58
CA VAL A 171 1.43 -4.18 -13.53
C VAL A 171 1.46 -3.50 -12.17
N SER A 172 0.76 -4.08 -11.19
CA SER A 172 0.65 -3.55 -9.84
C SER A 172 0.54 -4.64 -8.78
N VAL A 173 0.90 -4.30 -7.55
CA VAL A 173 0.71 -5.11 -6.34
C VAL A 173 0.00 -4.23 -5.31
N GLY A 174 -1.05 -4.74 -4.67
CA GLY A 174 -1.76 -4.06 -3.60
C GLY A 174 -1.25 -4.44 -2.20
N GLU A 175 -1.75 -3.78 -1.17
CA GLU A 175 -1.40 -4.06 0.23
C GLU A 175 -1.85 -5.45 0.68
N GLY A 176 -3.02 -5.87 0.24
CA GLY A 176 -3.55 -7.22 0.47
C GLY A 176 -2.86 -8.31 -0.34
N GLY A 177 -1.76 -7.99 -1.00
CA GLY A 177 -1.10 -8.90 -1.93
C GLY A 177 -1.82 -8.96 -3.28
N GLY A 178 -1.45 -9.95 -4.09
CA GLY A 178 -1.95 -10.04 -5.46
C GLY A 178 -1.17 -9.15 -6.42
N LEU A 179 -0.46 -9.80 -7.31
CA LEU A 179 0.18 -9.14 -8.45
C LEU A 179 -0.72 -9.32 -9.66
N PHE A 180 -1.10 -8.19 -10.26
CA PHE A 180 -2.01 -8.13 -11.39
C PHE A 180 -1.33 -7.54 -12.61
N ALA A 181 -1.53 -8.16 -13.76
CA ALA A 181 -1.18 -7.63 -15.07
C ALA A 181 -2.45 -7.35 -15.86
N LEU A 182 -2.59 -6.10 -16.30
CA LEU A 182 -3.71 -5.62 -17.12
C LEU A 182 -3.18 -5.12 -18.45
N ASP A 183 -3.98 -5.21 -19.51
CA ASP A 183 -3.72 -4.47 -20.74
C ASP A 183 -3.99 -2.98 -20.48
N ARG A 184 -2.98 -2.14 -20.62
CA ARG A 184 -3.11 -0.71 -20.28
C ARG A 184 -3.92 0.11 -21.29
N ASN A 185 -4.28 -0.49 -22.44
CA ASN A 185 -5.09 0.22 -23.44
C ASN A 185 -6.56 0.27 -23.04
N ASP A 186 -7.08 -0.83 -22.46
CA ASP A 186 -8.49 -1.02 -22.18
C ASP A 186 -8.80 -1.58 -20.80
N GLY A 187 -7.78 -1.78 -19.94
CA GLY A 187 -7.93 -2.33 -18.60
C GLY A 187 -8.22 -3.83 -18.56
N LYS A 188 -8.16 -4.53 -19.69
CA LYS A 188 -8.46 -5.95 -19.76
C LYS A 188 -7.53 -6.77 -18.88
N PHE A 189 -8.11 -7.65 -18.08
CA PHE A 189 -7.35 -8.61 -17.28
C PHE A 189 -6.51 -9.51 -18.15
N LEU A 190 -5.24 -9.67 -17.81
CA LEU A 190 -4.31 -10.57 -18.48
C LEU A 190 -4.00 -11.78 -17.61
N TRP A 191 -3.43 -11.55 -16.45
CA TRP A 191 -3.14 -12.59 -15.47
C TRP A 191 -2.93 -12.00 -14.06
N ALA A 192 -3.06 -12.87 -13.04
CA ALA A 192 -2.72 -12.50 -11.66
C ALA A 192 -2.21 -13.70 -10.87
N ILE A 193 -1.42 -13.42 -9.84
CA ILE A 193 -0.95 -14.39 -8.85
C ILE A 193 -1.20 -13.87 -7.43
N PRO A 194 -1.51 -14.74 -6.46
CA PRO A 194 -1.38 -14.41 -5.05
C PRO A 194 0.07 -14.02 -4.74
N PHE A 195 0.25 -12.95 -3.96
CA PHE A 195 1.59 -12.45 -3.66
C PHE A 195 1.67 -12.08 -2.17
N PRO A 196 2.74 -12.41 -1.45
CA PRO A 196 3.91 -13.20 -1.88
C PRO A 196 3.69 -14.71 -1.79
N TYR A 197 2.57 -15.16 -1.28
CA TYR A 197 2.21 -16.56 -1.09
C TYR A 197 0.76 -16.81 -1.50
N ASP A 198 0.48 -18.01 -2.00
CA ASP A 198 -0.88 -18.53 -2.11
C ASP A 198 -1.28 -19.20 -0.79
N THR A 199 -2.34 -18.72 -0.18
CA THR A 199 -2.84 -19.25 1.11
C THR A 199 -4.36 -19.37 1.09
N PRO A 200 -4.96 -20.28 1.87
CA PRO A 200 -6.42 -20.33 2.02
C PRO A 200 -7.03 -19.04 2.61
N ARG A 201 -6.20 -18.22 3.26
CA ARG A 201 -6.58 -16.93 3.90
C ARG A 201 -6.28 -15.73 3.01
N PHE A 202 -6.10 -15.95 1.70
CA PHE A 202 -5.92 -14.88 0.73
C PHE A 202 -7.26 -14.21 0.42
N LEU A 203 -7.26 -12.88 0.29
CA LEU A 203 -8.48 -12.07 0.17
C LEU A 203 -9.29 -12.31 -1.10
N ILE A 204 -8.64 -12.81 -2.15
CA ILE A 204 -9.26 -13.11 -3.44
C ILE A 204 -9.43 -14.62 -3.56
N SER A 205 -10.67 -15.08 -3.64
CA SER A 205 -10.97 -16.51 -3.82
C SER A 205 -10.76 -16.97 -5.25
N ARG A 206 -11.18 -16.13 -6.22
CA ARG A 206 -11.03 -16.42 -7.65
C ARG A 206 -11.08 -15.16 -8.49
N ILE A 207 -10.57 -15.28 -9.71
CA ILE A 207 -10.78 -14.33 -10.80
C ILE A 207 -11.34 -15.11 -11.98
N ASP A 208 -12.50 -14.70 -12.48
CA ASP A 208 -13.14 -15.35 -13.62
C ASP A 208 -12.30 -15.13 -14.90
N PRO A 209 -12.49 -15.96 -15.95
CA PRO A 209 -11.72 -15.84 -17.18
C PRO A 209 -11.77 -14.48 -17.87
N ASP A 210 -12.85 -13.72 -17.68
CA ASP A 210 -13.03 -12.36 -18.18
C ASP A 210 -12.39 -11.28 -17.29
N GLY A 211 -11.87 -11.69 -16.12
CA GLY A 211 -11.19 -10.83 -15.16
C GLY A 211 -12.05 -10.36 -13.97
N LYS A 212 -13.28 -10.86 -13.83
CA LYS A 212 -14.11 -10.48 -12.69
C LYS A 212 -13.55 -11.06 -11.39
N THR A 213 -13.19 -10.22 -10.45
CA THR A 213 -12.62 -10.60 -9.16
C THR A 213 -13.71 -10.94 -8.14
N TRP A 214 -13.49 -12.01 -7.38
CA TRP A 214 -14.31 -12.46 -6.26
C TRP A 214 -13.49 -12.46 -4.99
N ILE A 215 -14.05 -11.89 -3.92
CA ILE A 215 -13.41 -11.93 -2.60
C ILE A 215 -13.64 -13.29 -1.93
N ASN A 216 -12.85 -13.55 -0.89
CA ASN A 216 -13.00 -14.72 -0.03
C ASN A 216 -14.06 -14.42 1.03
N GLU A 217 -15.23 -15.00 0.87
CA GLU A 217 -16.41 -14.78 1.72
C GLU A 217 -16.18 -15.22 3.16
N ASP A 218 -15.35 -16.25 3.38
CA ASP A 218 -15.01 -16.75 4.72
C ASP A 218 -14.20 -15.73 5.57
N LEU A 219 -13.72 -14.65 4.95
CA LEU A 219 -12.90 -13.63 5.61
C LEU A 219 -13.66 -12.32 5.87
N ILE A 220 -14.94 -12.25 5.52
CA ILE A 220 -15.76 -11.05 5.76
C ILE A 220 -15.99 -10.85 7.24
N VAL A 221 -15.88 -9.60 7.69
CA VAL A 221 -15.99 -9.21 9.10
C VAL A 221 -17.42 -8.74 9.38
N ASP A 222 -18.36 -9.67 9.45
CA ASP A 222 -19.80 -9.37 9.59
C ASP A 222 -20.42 -9.83 10.92
N ILE A 223 -19.81 -10.82 11.58
CA ILE A 223 -20.28 -11.30 12.89
C ILE A 223 -19.55 -10.53 14.00
N PRO A 224 -20.29 -9.80 14.84
CA PRO A 224 -19.71 -9.03 15.95
C PRO A 224 -18.86 -9.87 16.90
N GLY A 225 -17.61 -9.47 17.12
CA GLY A 225 -16.65 -10.16 17.99
C GLY A 225 -15.93 -11.34 17.35
N GLU A 226 -16.32 -11.75 16.14
CA GLU A 226 -15.64 -12.81 15.42
C GLU A 226 -14.22 -12.39 15.01
N ARG A 227 -13.31 -13.37 15.03
CA ARG A 227 -11.91 -13.20 14.68
C ARG A 227 -11.64 -13.77 13.30
N HIS A 228 -11.02 -12.95 12.45
CA HIS A 228 -10.51 -13.38 11.16
C HIS A 228 -9.00 -13.19 11.09
N VAL A 229 -8.29 -14.16 10.55
CA VAL A 229 -6.88 -14.05 10.19
C VAL A 229 -6.79 -13.98 8.68
N ILE A 230 -6.28 -12.87 8.18
CA ILE A 230 -6.17 -12.55 6.76
C ILE A 230 -4.69 -12.54 6.38
N CYS A 231 -4.31 -13.26 5.36
CA CYS A 231 -2.99 -13.23 4.75
C CYS A 231 -3.14 -13.03 3.23
N SER A 232 -2.59 -12.01 2.67
CA SER A 232 -1.55 -11.09 3.10
C SER A 232 -2.12 -9.77 3.67
N TYR A 233 -1.27 -9.05 4.42
CA TYR A 233 -1.61 -7.75 5.00
C TYR A 233 -0.42 -6.80 4.92
N ASN A 234 -0.61 -5.59 4.41
CA ASN A 234 0.48 -4.61 4.21
C ASN A 234 1.73 -5.23 3.57
N THR A 235 1.52 -6.25 2.73
CA THR A 235 2.59 -7.04 2.14
C THR A 235 3.49 -6.20 1.27
N LYS A 236 2.89 -5.35 0.44
CA LYS A 236 3.56 -4.34 -0.36
C LYS A 236 2.68 -3.09 -0.34
N SER A 237 3.13 -2.04 0.32
CA SER A 237 2.44 -0.77 0.42
C SER A 237 3.12 0.30 -0.47
N TYR A 238 3.26 1.53 -0.01
CA TYR A 238 3.76 2.66 -0.81
C TYR A 238 5.25 2.59 -1.19
N TRP A 239 6.03 1.65 -0.66
CA TRP A 239 7.43 1.46 -1.06
C TRP A 239 7.52 0.85 -2.46
N PRO A 240 8.10 1.59 -3.43
CA PRO A 240 8.02 1.19 -4.83
C PRO A 240 8.83 -0.06 -5.18
N MET A 241 8.27 -0.84 -6.10
CA MET A 241 8.99 -1.89 -6.83
C MET A 241 9.72 -1.30 -8.05
N SER A 242 10.68 -2.03 -8.59
CA SER A 242 11.39 -1.66 -9.81
C SER A 242 11.27 -2.72 -10.90
N TYR A 243 11.44 -2.30 -12.16
CA TYR A 243 11.46 -3.18 -13.32
C TYR A 243 12.81 -3.12 -14.01
N HIS A 244 13.38 -4.28 -14.32
CA HIS A 244 14.61 -4.41 -15.07
C HIS A 244 14.31 -4.90 -16.50
N PRO A 245 14.41 -4.04 -17.53
CA PRO A 245 14.06 -4.41 -18.91
C PRO A 245 14.88 -5.58 -19.47
N GLY A 246 16.19 -5.59 -19.22
CA GLY A 246 17.08 -6.65 -19.70
C GLY A 246 16.78 -8.04 -19.09
N LYS A 247 16.18 -8.09 -17.90
CA LYS A 247 15.75 -9.32 -17.23
C LYS A 247 14.26 -9.60 -17.44
N ASN A 248 13.51 -8.68 -18.02
CA ASN A 248 12.05 -8.72 -18.14
C ASN A 248 11.37 -9.04 -16.80
N SER A 249 11.89 -8.49 -15.71
CA SER A 249 11.50 -8.87 -14.35
C SER A 249 11.25 -7.66 -13.46
N LEU A 250 10.22 -7.79 -12.60
CA LEU A 250 9.97 -6.91 -11.47
C LEU A 250 10.79 -7.37 -10.26
N TYR A 251 11.20 -6.41 -9.45
CA TYR A 251 11.80 -6.64 -8.13
C TYR A 251 10.92 -5.95 -7.10
N ILE A 252 10.25 -6.76 -6.29
CA ILE A 252 9.14 -6.33 -5.44
C ILE A 252 9.54 -6.48 -3.98
N PRO A 253 9.69 -5.39 -3.22
CA PRO A 253 9.92 -5.48 -1.79
C PRO A 253 8.65 -5.94 -1.10
N TYR A 254 8.74 -6.90 -0.17
CA TYR A 254 7.58 -7.46 0.50
C TYR A 254 7.81 -7.76 1.98
N VAL A 255 6.71 -7.86 2.72
CA VAL A 255 6.64 -8.37 4.09
C VAL A 255 5.67 -9.55 4.11
N ASP A 256 6.07 -10.67 4.74
CA ASP A 256 5.20 -11.84 4.94
C ASP A 256 4.33 -11.65 6.18
N ASN A 257 3.33 -10.81 6.03
CA ASN A 257 2.51 -10.28 7.10
C ASN A 257 1.06 -10.73 6.96
N CYS A 258 0.43 -11.03 8.08
CA CYS A 258 -1.00 -11.29 8.19
C CYS A 258 -1.66 -10.28 9.14
N LEU A 259 -2.96 -10.17 9.08
CA LEU A 259 -3.79 -9.36 9.95
C LEU A 259 -4.66 -10.27 10.80
N ASP A 260 -4.56 -10.14 12.11
CA ASP A 260 -5.58 -10.61 13.05
C ASP A 260 -6.58 -9.47 13.25
N MET A 261 -7.78 -9.68 12.77
CA MET A 261 -8.86 -8.68 12.79
C MET A 261 -10.06 -9.22 13.54
N ARG A 262 -10.69 -8.35 14.35
CA ARG A 262 -11.95 -8.63 15.02
C ARG A 262 -12.92 -7.50 14.78
N SER A 263 -14.17 -7.87 14.52
CA SER A 263 -15.25 -6.91 14.43
C SER A 263 -15.56 -6.27 15.79
N ALA A 264 -16.28 -5.16 15.76
CA ALA A 264 -16.69 -4.44 16.94
C ALA A 264 -17.42 -5.34 17.94
N ASN A 265 -17.19 -5.06 19.23
CA ASN A 265 -18.05 -5.59 20.28
C ASN A 265 -19.39 -4.82 20.28
N PRO A 266 -20.53 -5.45 19.94
CA PRO A 266 -21.82 -4.77 19.88
C PRO A 266 -22.29 -4.28 21.26
N ALA A 267 -21.73 -4.80 22.34
CA ALA A 267 -22.02 -4.36 23.70
C ALA A 267 -21.26 -3.09 24.12
N GLY A 268 -20.43 -2.51 23.23
CA GLY A 268 -19.73 -1.24 23.48
C GLY A 268 -18.58 -1.30 24.47
N GLY A 269 -18.02 -2.47 24.74
CA GLY A 269 -16.85 -2.65 25.61
C GLY A 269 -15.53 -2.74 24.82
N PRO A 270 -14.37 -2.76 25.52
CA PRO A 270 -13.10 -3.01 24.87
C PRO A 270 -13.09 -4.41 24.25
N ILE A 271 -12.54 -4.50 23.04
CA ILE A 271 -12.34 -5.79 22.39
C ILE A 271 -11.28 -6.56 23.18
N PRO A 272 -11.57 -7.78 23.67
CA PRO A 272 -10.61 -8.53 24.45
C PRO A 272 -9.34 -8.81 23.60
N PRO A 273 -8.16 -8.86 24.24
CA PRO A 273 -6.94 -9.25 23.53
C PRO A 273 -7.09 -10.66 22.95
N PRO A 274 -6.34 -10.99 21.90
CA PRO A 274 -6.36 -12.33 21.34
C PRO A 274 -6.03 -13.37 22.43
N PRO A 275 -6.69 -14.53 22.45
CA PRO A 275 -6.44 -15.59 23.41
C PRO A 275 -5.17 -16.41 23.13
N TYR A 276 -4.30 -15.95 22.26
CA TYR A 276 -3.04 -16.59 21.84
C TYR A 276 -1.93 -15.54 21.84
N GLU A 277 -0.69 -16.02 22.00
CA GLU A 277 0.47 -15.17 21.83
C GLU A 277 0.60 -14.74 20.36
N ILE A 278 0.79 -13.43 20.16
CA ILE A 278 1.10 -12.89 18.85
C ILE A 278 2.53 -13.27 18.52
N GLU A 279 2.70 -14.17 17.57
CA GLU A 279 4.03 -14.53 17.11
C GLU A 279 4.73 -13.30 16.50
N ARG A 280 5.81 -12.89 17.13
CA ARG A 280 6.69 -11.83 16.66
C ARG A 280 7.97 -12.42 16.11
N THR A 281 8.53 -11.78 15.11
CA THR A 281 9.88 -12.07 14.67
C THR A 281 10.87 -11.49 15.67
N THR A 282 12.03 -12.16 15.84
CA THR A 282 13.19 -11.58 16.52
C THR A 282 14.25 -11.31 15.48
N CYS A 283 14.50 -10.05 15.18
CA CYS A 283 15.49 -9.62 14.21
C CYS A 283 16.51 -8.73 14.90
N GLN A 284 17.74 -9.21 15.04
CA GLN A 284 18.81 -8.38 15.56
C GLN A 284 19.36 -7.52 14.42
N GLY A 285 19.14 -6.21 14.53
CA GLY A 285 19.83 -5.26 13.69
C GLY A 285 21.31 -5.15 14.04
N PRO A 286 22.14 -4.55 13.18
CA PRO A 286 23.52 -4.26 13.50
C PRO A 286 23.61 -3.38 14.76
N PRO A 287 24.66 -3.51 15.57
CA PRO A 287 24.83 -2.72 16.78
C PRO A 287 24.77 -1.22 16.48
N LEU A 288 24.22 -0.45 17.43
CA LEU A 288 24.26 1.00 17.33
C LEU A 288 25.69 1.50 17.39
N PRO A 289 26.02 2.60 16.72
CA PRO A 289 27.32 3.25 16.88
C PRO A 289 27.61 3.55 18.36
N ALA A 290 28.85 3.42 18.78
CA ALA A 290 29.25 3.73 20.15
C ALA A 290 28.88 5.15 20.55
N GLY A 291 28.30 5.33 21.73
CA GLY A 291 27.83 6.62 22.24
C GLY A 291 26.44 7.05 21.77
N THR A 292 25.72 6.22 21.04
CA THR A 292 24.32 6.49 20.66
C THR A 292 23.36 5.81 21.64
N GLU A 293 22.46 6.58 22.25
CA GLU A 293 21.35 6.02 23.02
C GLU A 293 20.29 5.46 22.06
N ALA A 294 19.80 4.25 22.35
CA ALA A 294 18.67 3.68 21.65
C ALA A 294 17.42 4.55 21.92
N ALA A 295 16.68 4.91 20.87
CA ALA A 295 15.39 5.52 21.07
C ALA A 295 14.50 4.52 21.84
N VAL A 296 14.05 4.92 23.04
CA VAL A 296 13.09 4.12 23.81
C VAL A 296 11.86 3.91 22.96
N PRO A 297 11.37 2.68 22.74
CA PRO A 297 10.09 2.47 22.08
C PRO A 297 9.04 3.29 22.80
N ALA A 298 8.27 4.09 22.09
CA ALA A 298 7.11 4.73 22.68
C ALA A 298 6.25 3.61 23.29
N ALA A 299 6.15 3.59 24.61
CA ALA A 299 5.37 2.60 25.34
C ALA A 299 3.98 2.59 24.72
N ALA A 300 3.51 1.43 24.30
CA ALA A 300 2.12 1.23 23.91
C ALA A 300 1.28 1.75 25.08
N GLY A 301 0.58 2.86 24.86
CA GLY A 301 -0.09 3.61 25.92
C GLY A 301 -0.99 2.70 26.73
N ARG A 302 -0.60 2.47 27.96
CA ARG A 302 -1.51 1.96 28.99
C ARG A 302 -2.54 3.06 29.21
N GLY A 303 -3.81 2.73 29.04
CA GLY A 303 -4.93 3.62 29.29
C GLY A 303 -4.78 4.31 30.64
N ALA A 304 -4.74 5.63 30.63
CA ALA A 304 -4.86 6.43 31.83
C ALA A 304 -6.32 6.37 32.29
N GLY A 305 -6.52 5.86 33.49
CA GLY A 305 -7.79 5.93 34.22
C GLY A 305 -8.17 7.38 34.54
N PRO A 306 -9.44 7.63 34.93
CA PRO A 306 -9.99 8.96 35.09
C PRO A 306 -9.67 9.55 36.48
N GLY A 307 -9.32 10.82 36.51
CA GLY A 307 -9.35 11.55 37.78
C GLY A 307 -8.59 12.86 37.80
N GLY A 308 -9.27 13.98 37.97
CA GLY A 308 -8.72 15.16 38.65
C GLY A 308 -8.79 16.49 37.92
N ALA A 309 -9.83 17.15 38.20
CA ALA A 309 -10.21 18.57 38.37
C ALA A 309 -9.18 19.71 38.11
N ALA A 310 -9.66 20.69 37.37
CA ALA A 310 -9.66 22.17 37.55
C ALA A 310 -8.37 22.92 37.97
N GLY A 311 -8.06 23.93 37.20
CA GLY A 311 -7.15 25.03 37.58
C GLY A 311 -7.16 26.15 36.55
N ASP A 312 -7.85 27.23 36.90
CA ASP A 312 -7.95 28.52 36.19
C ASP A 312 -6.60 29.20 36.00
N GLY A 313 -6.44 29.94 34.93
CA GLY A 313 -5.31 30.84 34.74
C GLY A 313 -5.41 31.74 33.51
N ARG A 314 -5.99 32.90 33.70
CA ARG A 314 -6.10 34.02 32.72
C ARG A 314 -4.74 34.55 32.26
N GLY A 315 -4.68 35.04 31.03
CA GLY A 315 -3.87 36.22 30.79
C GLY A 315 -3.25 36.41 29.41
N ALA A 316 -3.76 37.41 28.74
CA ALA A 316 -3.10 38.39 27.89
C ALA A 316 -2.89 38.10 26.39
N ALA A 317 -3.50 39.00 25.66
CA ALA A 317 -3.44 39.29 24.23
C ALA A 317 -2.07 39.72 23.74
N GLY A 318 -1.75 39.38 22.51
CA GLY A 318 -0.65 40.00 21.75
C GLY A 318 -0.85 39.74 20.25
N ALA A 319 -1.07 40.85 19.54
CA ALA A 319 -1.37 40.90 18.11
C ALA A 319 -0.12 40.65 17.24
N GLY A 320 -0.35 40.12 16.01
CA GLY A 320 0.49 40.56 14.92
C GLY A 320 0.95 39.52 13.90
N ALA A 321 0.24 39.47 12.78
CA ALA A 321 0.65 39.32 11.40
C ALA A 321 1.01 37.93 10.83
N PRO A 322 0.75 37.72 9.51
CA PRO A 322 0.53 36.43 8.91
C PRO A 322 1.74 35.96 8.11
N GLY A 323 1.92 34.64 8.01
CA GLY A 323 2.89 34.13 7.09
C GLY A 323 3.26 32.67 7.34
N GLY A 324 3.01 31.81 6.38
CA GLY A 324 3.66 30.54 6.26
C GLY A 324 2.78 29.32 6.46
N ARG A 325 2.03 28.95 5.42
CA ARG A 325 1.44 27.63 5.26
C ARG A 325 2.56 26.62 5.01
N GLY A 326 2.95 25.88 6.04
CA GLY A 326 3.81 24.72 5.92
C GLY A 326 3.02 23.54 5.39
N GLY A 327 3.59 22.82 4.44
CA GLY A 327 2.99 21.70 3.73
C GLY A 327 2.61 20.55 4.65
N GLY A 328 1.41 20.04 4.44
CA GLY A 328 0.89 18.85 5.06
C GLY A 328 1.65 17.61 4.58
N GLY A 329 2.34 16.95 5.49
CA GLY A 329 2.91 15.64 5.27
C GLY A 329 1.79 14.62 5.06
N ALA A 330 1.96 13.81 4.03
CA ALA A 330 1.13 12.64 3.75
C ALA A 330 1.21 11.67 4.94
N GLY A 331 0.14 11.58 5.73
CA GLY A 331 -0.03 10.57 6.76
C GLY A 331 -0.44 9.25 6.13
N GLY A 332 0.52 8.32 6.01
CA GLY A 332 0.26 6.95 5.62
C GLY A 332 -0.46 6.21 6.75
N GLY A 333 -1.47 5.44 6.35
CA GLY A 333 -2.36 4.70 7.19
C GLY A 333 -1.71 3.65 8.08
N GLY A 334 -2.28 3.50 9.18
CA GLY A 334 -2.57 2.41 10.04
C GLY A 334 -1.54 1.30 10.26
N ALA A 335 -0.61 1.54 11.14
CA ALA A 335 -0.06 0.46 11.95
C ALA A 335 -0.65 0.56 13.35
N ALA A 336 -0.95 -0.58 13.94
CA ALA A 336 -1.46 -0.83 15.26
C ALA A 336 -1.17 0.28 16.29
N GLY A 337 -2.17 1.06 16.64
CA GLY A 337 -2.11 2.02 17.75
C GLY A 337 -2.96 3.23 17.46
N GLY A 338 -4.17 3.27 18.03
CA GLY A 338 -4.96 4.42 18.34
C GLY A 338 -5.03 5.53 17.28
N GLY A 339 -5.83 5.35 16.24
CA GLY A 339 -6.16 6.39 15.29
C GLY A 339 -6.97 7.49 15.96
N ARG A 340 -6.44 8.72 15.98
CA ARG A 340 -7.28 9.91 16.17
C ARG A 340 -7.92 10.26 14.83
N GLY A 341 -9.05 9.61 14.54
CA GLY A 341 -9.96 10.05 13.50
C GLY A 341 -10.88 11.11 14.07
N GLY A 342 -10.85 12.31 13.53
CA GLY A 342 -11.84 13.32 13.79
C GLY A 342 -13.20 12.88 13.26
N GLY A 343 -14.23 12.85 14.11
CA GLY A 343 -15.64 12.67 13.78
C GLY A 343 -16.25 11.38 14.30
N GLY A 344 -16.86 11.44 15.45
CA GLY A 344 -17.91 10.65 16.09
C GLY A 344 -18.17 9.24 15.55
N GLY A 345 -17.48 8.26 16.07
CA GLY A 345 -17.72 6.85 15.90
C GLY A 345 -16.41 6.12 16.12
N GLY A 346 -16.24 5.45 17.26
CA GLY A 346 -15.06 4.68 17.61
C GLY A 346 -14.78 3.66 16.51
N ASN A 347 -13.50 3.40 16.26
CA ASN A 347 -13.08 2.37 15.34
C ASN A 347 -13.61 1.03 15.86
N PRO A 348 -14.60 0.42 15.20
CA PRO A 348 -15.36 -0.66 15.78
C PRO A 348 -14.61 -2.00 15.77
N GLU A 349 -13.38 -2.02 15.33
CA GLU A 349 -12.59 -3.22 15.08
C GLU A 349 -11.22 -3.17 15.76
N SER A 350 -10.71 -4.31 16.17
CA SER A 350 -9.31 -4.46 16.54
C SER A 350 -8.50 -5.04 15.37
N ARG A 351 -7.31 -4.52 15.16
CA ARG A 351 -6.41 -4.90 14.06
C ARG A 351 -5.01 -5.10 14.62
N THR A 352 -4.47 -6.29 14.45
CA THR A 352 -3.12 -6.62 14.89
C THR A 352 -2.35 -7.31 13.77
N ALA A 353 -1.25 -6.71 13.37
CA ALA A 353 -0.34 -7.35 12.41
C ALA A 353 0.38 -8.52 13.10
N ILE A 354 0.37 -9.67 12.45
CA ILE A 354 0.98 -10.91 12.93
C ILE A 354 1.83 -11.53 11.82
N ARG A 355 2.79 -12.34 12.20
CA ARG A 355 3.52 -13.18 11.24
C ARG A 355 2.62 -14.31 10.75
N ARG A 356 2.78 -14.73 9.51
CA ARG A 356 2.04 -15.87 8.96
C ARG A 356 2.41 -17.15 9.74
N GLU A 357 1.40 -17.91 10.14
CA GLU A 357 1.56 -19.18 10.86
C GLU A 357 2.47 -20.15 10.09
N GLY A 358 3.43 -20.76 10.78
CA GLY A 358 4.37 -21.71 10.21
C GLY A 358 5.46 -21.10 9.31
N SER A 359 5.48 -19.76 9.11
CA SER A 359 6.56 -19.11 8.36
C SER A 359 7.86 -19.04 9.18
N ASP A 360 8.98 -19.02 8.45
CA ASP A 360 10.29 -18.84 9.07
C ASP A 360 10.48 -17.38 9.53
N PRO A 361 10.71 -17.10 10.82
CA PRO A 361 10.93 -15.75 11.32
C PRO A 361 12.16 -15.06 10.72
N GLN A 362 13.13 -15.82 10.21
CA GLN A 362 14.32 -15.28 9.56
C GLN A 362 14.04 -14.86 8.10
N LYS A 363 12.86 -15.19 7.58
CA LYS A 363 12.39 -14.88 6.21
C LYS A 363 11.14 -14.05 6.20
N PHE A 364 10.99 -13.18 7.18
CA PHE A 364 9.80 -12.36 7.37
C PHE A 364 9.58 -11.32 6.26
N ALA A 365 10.64 -10.92 5.57
CA ALA A 365 10.59 -9.93 4.51
C ALA A 365 11.67 -10.14 3.46
N GLY A 366 11.60 -9.41 2.35
CA GLY A 366 12.61 -9.52 1.33
C GLY A 366 12.29 -8.82 0.03
N VAL A 367 12.93 -9.31 -1.02
CA VAL A 367 12.71 -8.89 -2.41
C VAL A 367 12.33 -10.11 -3.24
N ALA A 368 11.18 -10.08 -3.86
CA ALA A 368 10.75 -11.08 -4.84
C ALA A 368 11.10 -10.62 -6.26
N LYS A 369 11.52 -11.55 -7.11
CA LYS A 369 11.71 -11.37 -8.56
C LYS A 369 10.54 -12.01 -9.28
N VAL A 370 9.89 -11.29 -10.18
CA VAL A 370 8.79 -11.83 -11.00
C VAL A 370 9.04 -11.52 -12.47
N ASN A 371 9.13 -12.56 -13.30
CA ASN A 371 9.17 -12.38 -14.75
C ASN A 371 7.77 -11.96 -15.26
N VAL A 372 7.68 -10.81 -15.89
CA VAL A 372 6.38 -10.23 -16.28
C VAL A 372 5.73 -10.90 -17.49
N SER A 373 6.48 -11.68 -18.26
CA SER A 373 5.94 -12.49 -19.37
C SER A 373 5.32 -13.79 -18.87
N THR A 374 6.05 -14.48 -17.98
CA THR A 374 5.69 -15.84 -17.53
C THR A 374 4.95 -15.85 -16.19
N GLY A 375 5.07 -14.80 -15.39
CA GLY A 375 4.54 -14.75 -14.01
C GLY A 375 5.36 -15.58 -13.01
N GLU A 376 6.47 -16.17 -13.43
CA GLU A 376 7.34 -16.95 -12.55
C GLU A 376 7.89 -16.06 -11.43
N LEU A 377 7.64 -16.48 -10.17
CA LEU A 377 8.03 -15.78 -8.97
C LEU A 377 9.16 -16.52 -8.24
N THR A 378 10.21 -15.80 -7.92
CA THR A 378 11.31 -16.28 -7.06
C THR A 378 11.49 -15.32 -5.88
N ARG A 379 11.60 -15.83 -4.66
CA ARG A 379 12.01 -15.04 -3.49
C ARG A 379 13.52 -14.87 -3.58
N LEU A 380 13.92 -13.77 -4.21
CA LEU A 380 15.31 -13.51 -4.58
C LEU A 380 16.22 -13.30 -3.37
N PHE A 381 15.72 -12.56 -2.38
CA PHE A 381 16.43 -12.25 -1.15
C PHE A 381 15.43 -12.24 0.01
N GLU A 382 15.78 -12.89 1.12
CA GLU A 382 14.94 -12.98 2.32
C GLU A 382 15.72 -12.58 3.57
N THR A 383 15.03 -11.95 4.52
CA THR A 383 15.60 -11.49 5.79
C THR A 383 14.51 -11.37 6.86
N CYS A 384 14.92 -11.36 8.12
CA CYS A 384 14.01 -11.10 9.25
C CYS A 384 13.56 -9.63 9.34
N SER A 385 14.30 -8.68 8.76
CA SER A 385 14.00 -7.26 8.86
C SER A 385 13.16 -6.79 7.69
N PRO A 386 11.92 -6.30 7.94
CA PRO A 386 11.14 -5.68 6.89
C PRO A 386 11.82 -4.42 6.35
N GLY A 387 11.44 -4.03 5.14
CA GLY A 387 11.88 -2.79 4.51
C GLY A 387 10.72 -1.99 3.99
N ASN A 388 10.71 -0.68 4.27
CA ASN A 388 9.80 0.30 3.70
C ASN A 388 10.48 1.14 2.59
N GLY A 389 11.65 0.69 2.15
CA GLY A 389 12.40 1.31 1.06
C GLY A 389 12.04 0.73 -0.30
N ALA A 390 12.13 1.56 -1.33
CA ALA A 390 12.02 1.12 -2.70
C ALA A 390 13.11 0.12 -3.08
N THR A 391 12.82 -0.80 -3.98
CA THR A 391 13.87 -1.42 -4.80
C THR A 391 14.28 -0.48 -5.91
N LEU A 392 15.56 -0.49 -6.28
CA LEU A 392 16.09 0.20 -7.44
C LEU A 392 16.94 -0.76 -8.25
N THR A 393 16.58 -0.99 -9.51
CA THR A 393 17.37 -1.79 -10.44
C THR A 393 18.25 -0.90 -11.31
N THR A 394 19.43 -1.40 -11.69
CA THR A 394 20.37 -0.72 -12.60
C THR A 394 20.72 -1.59 -13.80
N GLY A 395 21.19 -0.98 -14.87
CA GLY A 395 21.63 -1.70 -16.06
C GLY A 395 22.86 -2.61 -15.86
N GLY A 396 23.53 -2.52 -14.70
CA GLY A 396 24.60 -3.42 -14.28
C GLY A 396 24.12 -4.63 -13.48
N ASP A 397 22.86 -5.03 -13.63
CA ASP A 397 22.26 -6.20 -12.98
C ASP A 397 22.28 -6.15 -11.44
N LEU A 398 22.17 -4.95 -10.86
CA LEU A 398 22.07 -4.76 -9.41
C LEU A 398 20.66 -4.36 -9.00
N VAL A 399 20.25 -4.86 -7.83
CA VAL A 399 19.06 -4.42 -7.10
C VAL A 399 19.50 -3.77 -5.80
N PHE A 400 19.29 -2.47 -5.66
CA PHE A 400 19.50 -1.77 -4.40
C PHE A 400 18.25 -1.84 -3.56
N TRP A 401 18.41 -2.22 -2.28
CA TRP A 401 17.32 -2.29 -1.33
C TRP A 401 17.83 -2.12 0.11
N GLY A 402 17.02 -1.49 0.94
CA GLY A 402 17.34 -1.27 2.34
C GLY A 402 16.20 -1.65 3.28
N ASP A 403 16.57 -2.04 4.52
CA ASP A 403 15.65 -2.51 5.54
C ASP A 403 15.55 -1.56 6.76
N LEU A 404 14.61 -1.88 7.65
CA LEU A 404 14.38 -1.11 8.87
C LEU A 404 15.46 -1.35 9.93
N ALA A 405 16.23 -2.43 9.83
CA ALA A 405 17.42 -2.67 10.63
C ALA A 405 18.66 -1.92 10.10
N ARG A 406 18.46 -0.93 9.23
CA ARG A 406 19.47 0.03 8.75
C ARG A 406 20.45 -0.52 7.71
N ASN A 407 20.28 -1.73 7.23
CA ASN A 407 21.15 -2.28 6.18
C ASN A 407 20.73 -1.75 4.81
N PHE A 408 21.66 -1.23 4.04
CA PHE A 408 21.49 -0.88 2.64
C PHE A 408 22.39 -1.76 1.78
N ARG A 409 21.82 -2.40 0.77
CA ARG A 409 22.48 -3.48 0.02
C ARG A 409 22.42 -3.26 -1.47
N ALA A 410 23.46 -3.72 -2.18
CA ALA A 410 23.41 -4.05 -3.60
C ALA A 410 23.34 -5.58 -3.73
N ILE A 411 22.28 -6.07 -4.35
CA ILE A 411 21.95 -7.48 -4.48
C ILE A 411 22.06 -7.85 -5.97
N ASP A 412 22.63 -9.00 -6.27
CA ASP A 412 22.67 -9.56 -7.63
C ASP A 412 21.22 -9.84 -8.10
N ALA A 413 20.86 -9.30 -9.25
CA ALA A 413 19.52 -9.37 -9.79
C ALA A 413 19.09 -10.77 -10.28
N ASP A 414 20.02 -11.71 -10.42
CA ASP A 414 19.72 -13.07 -10.87
C ASP A 414 19.60 -14.07 -9.74
N ASN A 415 20.49 -13.99 -8.75
CA ASN A 415 20.63 -15.03 -7.74
C ASN A 415 20.43 -14.53 -6.28
N GLY A 416 20.23 -13.23 -6.06
CA GLY A 416 19.97 -12.67 -4.73
C GLY A 416 21.20 -12.54 -3.83
N LYS A 417 22.39 -12.82 -4.33
CA LYS A 417 23.62 -12.67 -3.56
C LYS A 417 23.85 -11.20 -3.20
N VAL A 418 24.11 -10.92 -1.92
CA VAL A 418 24.55 -9.60 -1.49
C VAL A 418 25.98 -9.36 -1.96
N LEU A 419 26.16 -8.43 -2.89
CA LEU A 419 27.45 -8.05 -3.45
C LEU A 419 28.11 -6.92 -2.67
N TRP A 420 27.32 -6.05 -2.07
CA TRP A 420 27.78 -4.97 -1.22
C TRP A 420 26.71 -4.63 -0.18
N GLN A 421 27.15 -4.24 1.00
CA GLN A 421 26.27 -3.81 2.09
C GLN A 421 26.94 -2.75 2.94
N THR A 422 26.14 -1.81 3.43
CA THR A 422 26.53 -0.84 4.46
C THR A 422 25.41 -0.66 5.48
N VAL A 423 25.76 -0.17 6.66
CA VAL A 423 24.81 0.17 7.72
C VAL A 423 24.67 1.68 7.79
N LEU A 424 23.44 2.18 7.66
CA LEU A 424 23.14 3.61 7.75
C LEU A 424 22.72 4.01 9.18
N PRO A 425 22.81 5.29 9.54
CA PRO A 425 22.42 5.73 10.87
C PRO A 425 20.93 5.49 11.19
N GLY A 426 20.03 5.61 10.19
CA GLY A 426 18.61 5.44 10.35
C GLY A 426 18.02 4.30 9.52
N SER A 427 16.78 3.90 9.83
CA SER A 427 16.01 2.93 9.05
C SER A 427 15.84 3.44 7.62
N ILE A 428 15.98 2.53 6.63
CA ILE A 428 15.77 2.89 5.23
C ILE A 428 14.28 2.81 4.94
N GLN A 429 13.74 3.92 4.47
CA GLN A 429 12.36 4.05 4.00
C GLN A 429 12.34 4.99 2.80
N ASN A 430 11.21 5.04 2.09
CA ASN A 430 11.04 5.86 0.91
C ASN A 430 11.86 5.40 -0.32
N SER A 431 11.98 6.29 -1.31
CA SER A 431 12.58 5.96 -2.59
C SER A 431 14.10 6.02 -2.56
N THR A 432 14.70 5.05 -3.22
CA THR A 432 16.10 5.07 -3.65
C THR A 432 16.13 5.47 -5.11
N ILE A 433 17.01 6.39 -5.48
CA ILE A 433 17.16 6.87 -6.86
C ILE A 433 18.60 6.72 -7.36
N THR A 434 18.75 6.66 -8.68
CA THR A 434 20.05 6.78 -9.34
C THR A 434 20.06 7.97 -10.28
N TYR A 435 21.20 8.62 -10.38
CA TYR A 435 21.43 9.73 -11.30
C TYR A 435 22.91 9.79 -11.70
N ALA A 436 23.22 10.52 -12.74
CA ALA A 436 24.60 10.72 -13.19
C ALA A 436 24.95 12.21 -13.26
N VAL A 437 26.17 12.54 -12.83
CA VAL A 437 26.76 13.87 -12.96
C VAL A 437 28.16 13.72 -13.55
N ASN A 438 28.44 14.41 -14.65
CA ASN A 438 29.71 14.35 -15.36
C ASN A 438 30.17 12.90 -15.69
N GLY A 439 29.23 12.05 -16.10
CA GLY A 439 29.51 10.64 -16.45
C GLY A 439 29.68 9.70 -15.24
N LYS A 440 29.68 10.20 -14.01
CA LYS A 440 29.77 9.41 -12.78
C LYS A 440 28.37 9.12 -12.25
N GLN A 441 28.05 7.83 -12.00
CA GLN A 441 26.77 7.40 -11.43
C GLN A 441 26.77 7.52 -9.92
N TYR A 442 25.62 7.94 -9.39
CA TYR A 442 25.33 8.06 -7.96
C TYR A 442 24.05 7.31 -7.61
N ILE A 443 24.02 6.78 -6.39
CA ILE A 443 22.84 6.21 -5.74
C ILE A 443 22.52 7.05 -4.51
N ALA A 444 21.33 7.60 -4.44
CA ALA A 444 20.87 8.35 -3.28
C ALA A 444 19.76 7.58 -2.57
N VAL A 445 19.89 7.43 -1.26
CA VAL A 445 18.95 6.74 -0.38
C VAL A 445 18.59 7.62 0.80
N LEU A 446 17.32 7.56 1.21
CA LEU A 446 16.82 8.30 2.37
C LEU A 446 16.69 7.37 3.57
N THR A 447 17.04 7.91 4.73
CA THR A 447 16.75 7.29 6.02
C THR A 447 15.78 8.15 6.81
N GLY A 448 15.00 7.51 7.67
CA GLY A 448 14.06 8.22 8.50
C GLY A 448 13.15 7.31 9.30
N ARG A 449 12.17 7.94 9.95
CA ARG A 449 11.21 7.25 10.79
C ARG A 449 9.81 7.81 10.58
N GLY A 450 8.85 6.94 10.30
CA GLY A 450 7.43 7.28 10.15
C GLY A 450 6.55 6.37 11.01
N ALA A 451 5.25 6.58 11.00
CA ALA A 451 4.29 5.80 11.80
C ALA A 451 4.29 4.31 11.42
N VAL A 452 4.23 4.00 10.12
CA VAL A 452 4.27 2.61 9.61
C VAL A 452 5.60 1.93 9.97
N THR A 453 6.72 2.64 9.81
CA THR A 453 8.04 2.17 10.19
C THR A 453 8.10 1.75 11.66
N SER A 454 7.52 2.55 12.55
CA SER A 454 7.50 2.26 13.99
C SER A 454 6.70 0.98 14.31
N GLY A 455 5.58 0.76 13.63
CA GLY A 455 4.77 -0.46 13.78
C GLY A 455 5.54 -1.71 13.36
N LEU A 456 6.17 -1.69 12.20
CA LEU A 456 6.96 -2.81 11.69
C LEU A 456 8.23 -3.07 12.51
N ILE A 457 8.92 -2.04 13.01
CA ILE A 457 10.06 -2.18 13.94
C ILE A 457 9.62 -2.92 15.20
N THR A 458 8.46 -2.55 15.76
CA THR A 458 7.91 -3.22 16.96
C THR A 458 7.51 -4.65 16.66
N GLN A 459 6.84 -4.90 15.54
CA GLN A 459 6.42 -6.25 15.15
C GLN A 459 7.59 -7.19 14.90
N ALA A 460 8.63 -6.73 14.21
CA ALA A 460 9.84 -7.51 13.94
C ALA A 460 10.83 -7.53 15.12
N ASN A 461 10.47 -6.88 16.25
CA ASN A 461 11.33 -6.76 17.43
C ASN A 461 12.74 -6.25 17.09
N ILE A 462 12.83 -5.26 16.22
CA ILE A 462 14.09 -4.62 15.82
C ILE A 462 14.41 -3.50 16.80
N GLN A 463 15.68 -3.34 17.13
CA GLN A 463 16.12 -2.18 17.90
C GLN A 463 15.84 -0.88 17.13
N PRO A 464 15.07 0.06 17.71
CA PRO A 464 14.81 1.34 17.04
C PRO A 464 16.11 2.09 16.72
N PRO A 465 16.20 2.77 15.58
CA PRO A 465 17.35 3.62 15.27
C PRO A 465 17.45 4.77 16.28
N PRO A 466 18.65 5.36 16.46
CA PRO A 466 18.83 6.56 17.26
C PRO A 466 17.91 7.69 16.80
N PRO A 467 17.58 8.66 17.66
CA PRO A 467 16.87 9.87 17.25
C PRO A 467 17.73 10.70 16.28
N ASN A 468 17.06 11.54 15.48
CA ASN A 468 17.71 12.49 14.55
C ASN A 468 18.59 11.83 13.47
N THR A 469 18.22 10.63 13.02
CA THR A 469 18.94 9.90 11.97
C THR A 469 18.27 10.00 10.60
N ASN A 470 17.40 10.99 10.40
CA ASN A 470 16.86 11.34 9.10
C ASN A 470 17.97 11.96 8.24
N GLY A 471 18.14 11.46 7.03
CA GLY A 471 19.19 11.96 6.15
C GLY A 471 19.08 11.44 4.73
N ILE A 472 19.86 12.06 3.85
CA ILE A 472 20.09 11.63 2.48
C ILE A 472 21.53 11.15 2.39
N PHE A 473 21.72 9.90 2.01
CA PHE A 473 23.04 9.30 1.81
C PHE A 473 23.27 9.08 0.33
N VAL A 474 24.42 9.52 -0.16
CA VAL A 474 24.78 9.42 -1.58
C VAL A 474 26.02 8.56 -1.71
N PHE A 475 25.93 7.55 -2.53
CA PHE A 475 27.02 6.64 -2.88
C PHE A 475 27.39 6.83 -4.34
N ALA A 476 28.66 6.72 -4.64
CA ALA A 476 29.18 6.72 -6.00
C ALA A 476 30.01 5.45 -6.20
N LEU A 477 29.96 4.90 -7.41
CA LEU A 477 30.95 3.91 -7.82
C LEU A 477 32.34 4.55 -7.84
N PRO A 478 33.40 3.80 -7.49
CA PRO A 478 34.78 4.29 -7.52
C PRO A 478 35.20 4.89 -8.84
#